data_bae6c903c7c53b616fcb7d7b12829bd6
#
_entry.id   bae6c903c7c53b616fcb7d7b12829bd6
#
_cell.length_a   1.000
_cell.length_b   1.000
_cell.length_c   1.000
_cell.angle_alpha   90.00
_cell.angle_beta   90.00
_cell.angle_gamma   90.00
#
_symmetry.space_group_name_H-M   'P 1'
#
loop_
_entity.id
_entity.type
_entity.pdbx_description
1 polymer ?
#
loop_
_entity_poly.entity_id
_entity_poly.type
_entity_poly.pdbx_seq_one_letter_code
_entity_poly.pdbx_strand_id
1 'polypeptide(L)'
;GSHSVLALIALIVIGGATRVMEAGLACPDWPLCYGSFLPFNHMNLRVFLEWFHRLDAFLVGILILFKFSLSIIWKNEIPNWLPKTYSLLLFLVIVQGSFGALTVINLLNSYTVTGHLLIAFLLLITTISINQNLENDDIEEPLIWWRFLLFFPLLLTLIQSFIGVRPVSYTHLTLPTRAQ
;
A
#
# COMPACT_ATOMS: atom_id res chain seq x y z
N GLY A 1 3.30 10.39 -15.31
CA GLY A 1 2.07 9.94 -14.66
C GLY A 1 1.97 8.45 -14.50
N SER A 2 1.74 7.68 -15.57
CA SER A 2 1.37 6.25 -15.54
C SER A 2 2.33 5.31 -14.81
N HIS A 3 3.62 5.58 -14.79
CA HIS A 3 4.61 4.75 -14.06
C HIS A 3 4.33 4.64 -12.56
N SER A 4 3.85 5.71 -11.90
CA SER A 4 3.53 5.66 -10.47
C SER A 4 2.27 4.83 -10.19
N VAL A 5 1.30 4.87 -11.10
CA VAL A 5 0.08 4.05 -11.00
C VAL A 5 0.46 2.57 -11.12
N LEU A 6 1.29 2.22 -12.11
CA LEU A 6 1.76 0.84 -12.31
C LEU A 6 2.58 0.34 -11.12
N ALA A 7 3.48 1.18 -10.56
CA ALA A 7 4.26 0.83 -9.39
C ALA A 7 3.37 0.56 -8.16
N LEU A 8 2.36 1.40 -7.91
CA LEU A 8 1.40 1.18 -6.81
C LEU A 8 0.54 -0.06 -7.02
N ILE A 9 0.10 -0.35 -8.24
CA ILE A 9 -0.64 -1.58 -8.56
C ILE A 9 0.25 -2.80 -8.28
N ALA A 10 1.50 -2.80 -8.76
CA ALA A 10 2.45 -3.87 -8.51
C ALA A 10 2.68 -4.09 -7.01
N LEU A 11 2.87 -3.00 -6.25
CA LEU A 11 3.05 -3.04 -4.80
C LEU A 11 1.83 -3.66 -4.09
N ILE A 12 0.60 -3.31 -4.49
CA ILE A 12 -0.64 -3.88 -3.92
C ILE A 12 -0.74 -5.37 -4.26
N VAL A 13 -0.40 -5.77 -5.49
CA VAL A 13 -0.41 -7.19 -5.90
C VAL A 13 0.60 -8.00 -5.10
N ILE A 14 1.84 -7.49 -4.92
CA ILE A 14 2.87 -8.16 -4.13
C ILE A 14 2.43 -8.26 -2.66
N GLY A 15 1.84 -7.21 -2.09
CA GLY A 15 1.27 -7.23 -0.74
C GLY A 15 0.15 -8.25 -0.59
N GLY A 16 -0.72 -8.38 -1.61
CA GLY A 16 -1.73 -9.43 -1.68
C GLY A 16 -1.13 -10.83 -1.73
N ALA A 17 -0.08 -11.05 -2.54
CA ALA A 17 0.65 -12.31 -2.60
C ALA A 17 1.29 -12.66 -1.24
N THR A 18 1.91 -11.68 -0.57
CA THR A 18 2.47 -11.83 0.78
C THR A 18 1.41 -12.34 1.76
N ARG A 19 0.19 -11.85 1.66
CA ARG A 19 -0.92 -12.29 2.52
C ARG A 19 -1.40 -13.70 2.19
N VAL A 20 -1.64 -14.00 0.90
CA VAL A 20 -2.13 -15.31 0.45
C VAL A 20 -1.13 -16.44 0.75
N MET A 21 0.17 -16.12 0.67
CA MET A 21 1.26 -17.07 0.94
C MET A 21 1.62 -17.17 2.44
N GLU A 22 0.84 -16.52 3.32
CA GLU A 22 1.11 -16.46 4.77
C GLU A 22 2.53 -15.96 5.08
N ALA A 23 3.04 -15.02 4.27
CA ALA A 23 4.39 -14.50 4.34
C ALA A 23 4.52 -13.22 5.18
N GLY A 24 3.41 -12.64 5.67
CA GLY A 24 3.38 -11.32 6.30
C GLY A 24 4.07 -11.21 7.67
N LEU A 25 4.63 -12.30 8.21
CA LEU A 25 5.46 -12.35 9.41
C LEU A 25 6.71 -13.21 9.16
N ALA A 26 7.14 -13.40 7.93
CA ALA A 26 8.35 -14.14 7.59
C ALA A 26 9.63 -13.39 8.00
N CYS A 27 9.55 -12.05 8.06
CA CYS A 27 10.58 -11.17 8.65
C CYS A 27 10.16 -10.82 10.09
N PRO A 28 10.92 -11.25 11.12
CA PRO A 28 10.52 -11.08 12.52
C PRO A 28 10.64 -9.62 13.02
N ASP A 29 11.41 -8.80 12.35
CA ASP A 29 11.75 -7.43 12.71
C ASP A 29 11.29 -6.41 11.64
N TRP A 30 11.28 -5.15 12.03
CA TRP A 30 10.99 -4.03 11.14
C TRP A 30 11.88 -2.83 11.56
N PRO A 31 12.46 -2.05 10.64
CA PRO A 31 12.32 -2.08 9.17
C PRO A 31 13.16 -3.13 8.45
N LEU A 32 14.09 -3.76 9.13
CA LEU A 32 14.97 -4.79 8.61
C LEU A 32 14.26 -6.15 8.51
N CYS A 33 15.00 -7.17 8.06
CA CYS A 33 14.55 -8.55 8.04
C CYS A 33 15.71 -9.42 8.58
N TYR A 34 15.53 -10.08 9.73
CA TYR A 34 16.59 -10.78 10.46
C TYR A 34 17.80 -9.87 10.76
N GLY A 35 17.54 -8.61 11.16
CA GLY A 35 18.57 -7.63 11.47
C GLY A 35 19.37 -7.13 10.26
N SER A 36 19.00 -7.51 9.03
CA SER A 36 19.74 -7.22 7.80
C SER A 36 18.86 -6.58 6.73
N PHE A 37 19.48 -5.76 5.86
CA PHE A 37 18.82 -5.26 4.64
C PHE A 37 18.56 -6.38 3.63
N LEU A 38 19.45 -7.35 3.54
CA LEU A 38 19.38 -8.50 2.64
C LEU A 38 19.57 -9.79 3.46
N PRO A 39 18.50 -10.50 3.81
CA PRO A 39 18.54 -11.67 4.68
C PRO A 39 18.94 -12.94 3.91
N PHE A 40 20.08 -12.94 3.23
CA PHE A 40 20.54 -14.05 2.37
C PHE A 40 20.53 -15.41 3.07
N ASN A 41 20.95 -15.45 4.33
CA ASN A 41 21.04 -16.70 5.10
C ASN A 41 19.68 -17.29 5.50
N HIS A 42 18.61 -16.51 5.40
CA HIS A 42 17.24 -16.90 5.77
C HIS A 42 16.30 -16.90 4.56
N MET A 43 16.84 -16.70 3.34
CA MET A 43 16.05 -16.50 2.14
C MET A 43 15.27 -17.77 1.76
N ASN A 44 13.96 -17.66 1.78
CA ASN A 44 13.01 -18.61 1.22
C ASN A 44 11.88 -17.81 0.56
N LEU A 45 10.94 -18.46 -0.10
CA LEU A 45 9.87 -17.76 -0.85
C LEU A 45 9.06 -16.78 0.03
N ARG A 46 8.73 -17.13 1.27
CA ARG A 46 7.96 -16.26 2.17
C ARG A 46 8.78 -15.05 2.61
N VAL A 47 10.04 -15.27 3.02
CA VAL A 47 10.96 -14.17 3.38
C VAL A 47 11.21 -13.27 2.19
N PHE A 48 11.40 -13.83 0.99
CA PHE A 48 11.57 -13.06 -0.24
C PHE A 48 10.36 -12.17 -0.53
N LEU A 49 9.15 -12.70 -0.46
CA LEU A 49 7.92 -11.94 -0.74
C LEU A 49 7.76 -10.75 0.22
N GLU A 50 7.95 -10.98 1.52
CA GLU A 50 7.82 -9.91 2.52
C GLU A 50 8.94 -8.88 2.38
N TRP A 51 10.18 -9.32 2.25
CA TRP A 51 11.33 -8.45 2.04
C TRP A 51 11.17 -7.61 0.76
N PHE A 52 10.78 -8.24 -0.34
CA PHE A 52 10.59 -7.56 -1.62
C PHE A 52 9.44 -6.56 -1.58
N HIS A 53 8.33 -6.88 -0.91
CA HIS A 53 7.24 -5.95 -0.68
C HIS A 53 7.70 -4.70 0.09
N ARG A 54 8.51 -4.87 1.13
CA ARG A 54 9.07 -3.75 1.89
C ARG A 54 10.02 -2.90 1.05
N LEU A 55 10.89 -3.54 0.26
CA LEU A 55 11.81 -2.85 -0.65
C LEU A 55 11.05 -2.04 -1.70
N ASP A 56 10.05 -2.63 -2.34
CA ASP A 56 9.22 -1.97 -3.35
C ASP A 56 8.44 -0.78 -2.73
N ALA A 57 7.88 -0.95 -1.53
CA ALA A 57 7.24 0.13 -0.79
C ALA A 57 8.21 1.31 -0.50
N PHE A 58 9.45 1.01 -0.14
CA PHE A 58 10.49 2.01 0.07
C PHE A 58 10.82 2.77 -1.22
N LEU A 59 10.97 2.06 -2.35
CA LEU A 59 11.24 2.67 -3.66
C LEU A 59 10.08 3.56 -4.14
N VAL A 60 8.84 3.11 -3.94
CA VAL A 60 7.63 3.93 -4.22
C VAL A 60 7.61 5.18 -3.33
N GLY A 61 7.99 5.06 -2.06
CA GLY A 61 8.12 6.21 -1.16
C GLY A 61 9.14 7.23 -1.65
N ILE A 62 10.32 6.78 -2.08
CA ILE A 62 11.35 7.65 -2.69
C ILE A 62 10.83 8.31 -3.96
N LEU A 63 10.15 7.57 -4.82
CA LEU A 63 9.59 8.12 -6.06
C LEU A 63 8.57 9.24 -5.78
N ILE A 64 7.71 9.07 -4.78
CA ILE A 64 6.72 10.09 -4.39
C ILE A 64 7.41 11.31 -3.77
N LEU A 65 8.40 11.10 -2.89
CA LEU A 65 9.20 12.17 -2.31
C LEU A 65 9.92 12.98 -3.40
N PHE A 66 10.52 12.31 -4.39
CA PHE A 66 11.17 12.95 -5.53
C PHE A 66 10.19 13.81 -6.33
N LYS A 67 9.01 13.27 -6.67
CA LYS A 67 7.97 14.04 -7.38
C LYS A 67 7.45 15.21 -6.58
N PHE A 68 7.26 15.06 -5.28
CA PHE A 68 6.91 16.16 -4.38
C PHE A 68 7.98 17.25 -4.42
N SER A 69 9.27 16.88 -4.28
CA SER A 69 10.39 17.83 -4.33
C SER A 69 10.43 18.61 -5.64
N LEU A 70 10.27 17.91 -6.77
CA LEU A 70 10.20 18.55 -8.08
C LEU A 70 9.01 19.51 -8.19
N SER A 71 7.86 19.13 -7.64
CA SER A 71 6.65 19.98 -7.68
C SER A 71 6.80 21.27 -6.86
N ILE A 72 7.64 21.26 -5.83
CA ILE A 72 7.96 22.47 -5.06
C ILE A 72 8.98 23.35 -5.81
N ILE A 73 9.99 22.73 -6.43
CA ILE A 73 11.02 23.46 -7.19
C ILE A 73 10.38 24.21 -8.37
N TRP A 74 9.49 23.55 -9.11
CA TRP A 74 8.85 24.12 -10.31
C TRP A 74 7.42 24.64 -10.06
N LYS A 75 7.10 25.00 -8.83
CA LYS A 75 5.72 25.43 -8.44
C LYS A 75 5.14 26.58 -9.25
N ASN A 76 5.98 27.43 -9.84
CA ASN A 76 5.56 28.56 -10.67
C ASN A 76 5.29 28.19 -12.14
N GLU A 77 5.72 27.00 -12.57
CA GLU A 77 5.62 26.50 -13.95
C GLU A 77 4.54 25.40 -14.11
N ILE A 78 4.00 24.92 -12.99
CA ILE A 78 3.02 23.85 -12.96
C ILE A 78 1.71 24.33 -12.31
N PRO A 79 0.58 23.63 -12.52
CA PRO A 79 -0.68 23.96 -11.90
C PRO A 79 -0.61 24.03 -10.36
N ASN A 80 -1.19 25.03 -9.75
CA ASN A 80 -1.15 25.31 -8.31
C ASN A 80 -1.72 24.17 -7.42
N TRP A 81 -2.55 23.30 -7.99
CA TRP A 81 -3.11 22.14 -7.28
C TRP A 81 -2.10 21.00 -7.14
N LEU A 82 -1.14 20.88 -8.05
CA LEU A 82 -0.23 19.73 -8.14
C LEU A 82 0.71 19.60 -6.93
N PRO A 83 1.40 20.65 -6.44
CA PRO A 83 2.22 20.57 -5.23
C PRO A 83 1.40 20.17 -3.99
N LYS A 84 0.16 20.68 -3.87
CA LYS A 84 -0.74 20.33 -2.75
C LYS A 84 -1.11 18.85 -2.78
N THR A 85 -1.39 18.32 -3.96
CA THR A 85 -1.76 16.91 -4.12
C THR A 85 -0.56 15.97 -3.89
N TYR A 86 0.65 16.36 -4.32
CA TYR A 86 1.86 15.59 -3.97
C TYR A 86 2.21 15.66 -2.48
N SER A 87 1.91 16.79 -1.79
CA SER A 87 2.01 16.88 -0.34
C SER A 87 1.06 15.89 0.37
N LEU A 88 -0.19 15.80 -0.11
CA LEU A 88 -1.15 14.82 0.37
C LEU A 88 -0.67 13.39 0.12
N LEU A 89 -0.14 13.08 -1.08
CA LEU A 89 0.42 11.77 -1.39
C LEU A 89 1.58 11.42 -0.46
N LEU A 90 2.49 12.35 -0.21
CA LEU A 90 3.62 12.13 0.69
C LEU A 90 3.14 11.85 2.12
N PHE A 91 2.16 12.60 2.61
CA PHE A 91 1.53 12.34 3.90
C PHE A 91 0.91 10.93 3.95
N LEU A 92 0.14 10.56 2.93
CA LEU A 92 -0.47 9.22 2.86
C LEU A 92 0.58 8.10 2.81
N VAL A 93 1.72 8.29 2.13
CA VAL A 93 2.83 7.32 2.11
C VAL A 93 3.45 7.14 3.49
N ILE A 94 3.64 8.22 4.23
CA ILE A 94 4.17 8.15 5.61
C ILE A 94 3.19 7.38 6.50
N VAL A 95 1.90 7.68 6.42
CA VAL A 95 0.86 6.96 7.17
C VAL A 95 0.81 5.49 6.74
N GLN A 96 0.90 5.21 5.44
CA GLN A 96 0.92 3.84 4.88
C GLN A 96 2.10 3.03 5.42
N GLY A 97 3.31 3.61 5.44
CA GLY A 97 4.50 2.98 5.99
C GLY A 97 4.36 2.71 7.50
N SER A 98 3.76 3.63 8.24
CA SER A 98 3.48 3.47 9.67
C SER A 98 2.49 2.31 9.91
N PHE A 99 1.42 2.21 9.12
CA PHE A 99 0.51 1.06 9.20
C PHE A 99 1.19 -0.24 8.77
N GLY A 100 2.09 -0.20 7.77
CA GLY A 100 2.93 -1.35 7.40
C GLY A 100 3.78 -1.85 8.57
N ALA A 101 4.43 -0.95 9.31
CA ALA A 101 5.15 -1.30 10.54
C ALA A 101 4.21 -1.93 11.59
N LEU A 102 3.05 -1.31 11.82
CA LEU A 102 2.06 -1.78 12.79
C LEU A 102 1.50 -3.17 12.43
N THR A 103 1.41 -3.54 11.16
CA THR A 103 0.99 -4.90 10.77
C THR A 103 1.96 -5.96 11.27
N VAL A 104 3.25 -5.69 11.25
CA VAL A 104 4.29 -6.60 11.77
C VAL A 104 4.31 -6.59 13.30
N ILE A 105 4.39 -5.41 13.91
CA ILE A 105 4.49 -5.23 15.38
C ILE A 105 3.25 -5.82 16.07
N ASN A 106 2.05 -5.65 15.51
CA ASN A 106 0.80 -6.15 16.07
C ASN A 106 0.40 -7.54 15.54
N LEU A 107 1.36 -8.31 15.02
CA LEU A 107 1.17 -9.70 14.59
C LEU A 107 -0.04 -9.88 13.64
N LEU A 108 -0.14 -9.04 12.62
CA LEU A 108 -1.20 -9.02 11.62
C LEU A 108 -2.61 -8.82 12.21
N ASN A 109 -2.73 -7.97 13.23
CA ASN A 109 -4.03 -7.60 13.76
C ASN A 109 -4.96 -7.11 12.63
N SER A 110 -6.21 -7.57 12.63
CA SER A 110 -7.16 -7.28 11.56
C SER A 110 -7.40 -5.80 11.31
N TYR A 111 -7.39 -4.97 12.36
CA TYR A 111 -7.58 -3.51 12.24
C TYR A 111 -6.38 -2.85 11.55
N THR A 112 -5.15 -3.24 11.90
CA THR A 112 -3.95 -2.67 11.27
C THR A 112 -3.83 -3.08 9.81
N VAL A 113 -4.14 -4.33 9.48
CA VAL A 113 -4.14 -4.84 8.10
C VAL A 113 -5.21 -4.13 7.26
N THR A 114 -6.43 -3.98 7.79
CA THR A 114 -7.52 -3.29 7.08
C THR A 114 -7.19 -1.81 6.88
N GLY A 115 -6.65 -1.13 7.91
CA GLY A 115 -6.22 0.27 7.80
C GLY A 115 -5.12 0.44 6.75
N HIS A 116 -4.13 -0.45 6.73
CA HIS A 116 -3.07 -0.47 5.73
C HIS A 116 -3.63 -0.61 4.30
N LEU A 117 -4.57 -1.52 4.09
CA LEU A 117 -5.22 -1.73 2.79
C LEU A 117 -6.05 -0.51 2.35
N LEU A 118 -6.81 0.11 3.28
CA LEU A 118 -7.59 1.32 3.00
C LEU A 118 -6.72 2.47 2.50
N ILE A 119 -5.59 2.71 3.18
CA ILE A 119 -4.68 3.79 2.81
C ILE A 119 -3.98 3.48 1.48
N ALA A 120 -3.67 2.20 1.18
CA ALA A 120 -3.13 1.79 -0.11
C ALA A 120 -4.08 2.14 -1.27
N PHE A 121 -5.38 1.92 -1.10
CA PHE A 121 -6.38 2.32 -2.09
C PHE A 121 -6.52 3.83 -2.22
N LEU A 122 -6.46 4.59 -1.12
CA LEU A 122 -6.46 6.05 -1.18
C LEU A 122 -5.26 6.60 -1.95
N LEU A 123 -4.08 6.02 -1.73
CA LEU A 123 -2.86 6.33 -2.48
C LEU A 123 -3.05 6.06 -3.99
N LEU A 124 -3.60 4.90 -4.33
CA LEU A 124 -3.84 4.53 -5.72
C LEU A 124 -4.83 5.49 -6.39
N ILE A 125 -5.97 5.77 -5.75
CA ILE A 125 -6.99 6.69 -6.28
C ILE A 125 -6.40 8.09 -6.48
N THR A 126 -5.67 8.61 -5.48
CA THR A 126 -5.06 9.93 -5.56
C THR A 126 -4.05 9.99 -6.71
N THR A 127 -3.24 8.94 -6.89
CA THR A 127 -2.26 8.87 -7.97
C THR A 127 -2.91 8.78 -9.35
N ILE A 128 -3.99 7.99 -9.50
CA ILE A 128 -4.77 7.93 -10.73
C ILE A 128 -5.39 9.29 -11.04
N SER A 129 -5.97 9.97 -10.04
CA SER A 129 -6.57 11.30 -10.21
C SER A 129 -5.55 12.34 -10.68
N ILE A 130 -4.33 12.32 -10.14
CA ILE A 130 -3.24 13.19 -10.63
C ILE A 130 -2.94 12.89 -12.10
N ASN A 131 -2.81 11.61 -12.44
CA ASN A 131 -2.47 11.21 -13.81
C ASN A 131 -3.55 11.66 -14.81
N GLN A 132 -4.80 11.42 -14.51
CA GLN A 132 -5.93 11.83 -15.34
C GLN A 132 -6.00 13.36 -15.51
N ASN A 133 -5.83 14.12 -14.43
CA ASN A 133 -5.85 15.58 -14.51
C ASN A 133 -4.66 16.18 -15.28
N LEU A 134 -3.54 15.47 -15.36
CA LEU A 134 -2.38 15.89 -16.15
C LEU A 134 -2.48 15.52 -17.63
N GLU A 135 -3.28 14.50 -17.95
CA GLU A 135 -3.49 14.02 -19.33
C GLU A 135 -4.69 14.71 -20.02
N ASN A 136 -5.61 15.27 -19.22
CA ASN A 136 -6.91 15.80 -19.71
C ASN A 136 -6.93 17.32 -19.84
N ASP A 137 -5.93 17.95 -20.44
CA ASP A 137 -6.04 19.38 -20.77
C ASP A 137 -7.12 19.69 -21.83
N ASP A 138 -7.70 18.68 -22.51
CA ASP A 138 -8.62 18.85 -23.64
C ASP A 138 -9.94 18.05 -23.56
N ILE A 139 -10.27 17.36 -22.45
CA ILE A 139 -11.50 16.56 -22.39
C ILE A 139 -12.56 17.28 -21.55
N GLU A 140 -13.57 17.81 -22.23
CA GLU A 140 -14.85 18.23 -21.66
C GLU A 140 -15.50 17.05 -20.91
N GLU A 141 -15.70 17.22 -19.59
CA GLU A 141 -16.42 16.34 -18.68
C GLU A 141 -15.92 14.87 -18.61
N PRO A 142 -15.14 14.52 -17.58
CA PRO A 142 -14.92 13.11 -17.31
C PRO A 142 -16.26 12.49 -16.93
N LEU A 143 -16.69 11.55 -17.73
CA LEU A 143 -17.89 10.77 -17.52
C LEU A 143 -17.97 10.33 -16.04
N ILE A 144 -18.91 10.88 -15.30
CA ILE A 144 -19.19 10.57 -13.88
C ILE A 144 -19.21 9.05 -13.62
N TRP A 145 -19.59 8.26 -14.62
CA TRP A 145 -19.59 6.80 -14.63
C TRP A 145 -18.22 6.15 -14.37
N TRP A 146 -17.09 6.74 -14.80
CA TRP A 146 -15.75 6.22 -14.50
C TRP A 146 -15.42 6.33 -13.01
N ARG A 147 -15.91 7.34 -12.34
CA ARG A 147 -15.76 7.48 -10.88
C ARG A 147 -16.56 6.40 -10.16
N PHE A 148 -17.78 6.10 -10.60
CA PHE A 148 -18.57 4.99 -10.06
C PHE A 148 -17.95 3.64 -10.35
N LEU A 149 -17.39 3.40 -11.54
CA LEU A 149 -16.67 2.17 -11.89
C LEU A 149 -15.40 1.96 -11.05
N LEU A 150 -14.75 3.01 -10.58
CA LEU A 150 -13.61 2.91 -9.67
C LEU A 150 -14.05 2.76 -8.20
N PHE A 151 -15.11 3.45 -7.79
CA PHE A 151 -15.63 3.37 -6.41
C PHE A 151 -16.31 2.04 -6.08
N PHE A 152 -17.00 1.44 -7.03
CA PHE A 152 -17.76 0.22 -6.80
C PHE A 152 -16.85 -1.00 -6.50
N PRO A 153 -15.83 -1.34 -7.30
CA PRO A 153 -14.89 -2.40 -6.95
C PRO A 153 -14.09 -2.09 -5.69
N LEU A 154 -13.77 -0.81 -5.44
CA LEU A 154 -13.12 -0.39 -4.21
C LEU A 154 -14.02 -0.70 -3.00
N LEU A 155 -15.27 -0.32 -3.03
CA LEU A 155 -16.25 -0.59 -1.97
C LEU A 155 -16.42 -2.10 -1.76
N LEU A 156 -16.53 -2.88 -2.84
CA LEU A 156 -16.62 -4.34 -2.77
C LEU A 156 -15.38 -4.98 -2.14
N THR A 157 -14.18 -4.54 -2.54
CA THR A 157 -12.93 -5.05 -1.96
C THR A 157 -12.78 -4.67 -0.49
N LEU A 158 -13.25 -3.49 -0.09
CA LEU A 158 -13.30 -3.08 1.30
C LEU A 158 -14.26 -3.94 2.12
N ILE A 159 -15.49 -4.17 1.63
CA ILE A 159 -16.47 -5.04 2.27
C ILE A 159 -15.93 -6.47 2.38
N GLN A 160 -15.33 -6.99 1.32
CA GLN A 160 -14.75 -8.33 1.28
C GLN A 160 -13.54 -8.47 2.22
N SER A 161 -12.70 -7.45 2.32
CA SER A 161 -11.58 -7.40 3.27
C SER A 161 -12.10 -7.38 4.71
N PHE A 162 -13.17 -6.64 4.99
CA PHE A 162 -13.79 -6.57 6.30
C PHE A 162 -14.42 -7.91 6.72
N ILE A 163 -15.07 -8.61 5.78
CA ILE A 163 -15.66 -9.92 6.00
C ILE A 163 -14.58 -10.99 6.12
N GLY A 164 -13.57 -10.98 5.24
CA GLY A 164 -12.52 -11.99 5.16
C GLY A 164 -11.48 -11.95 6.28
N VAL A 165 -11.31 -10.80 6.95
CA VAL A 165 -10.35 -10.66 8.06
C VAL A 165 -10.88 -11.20 9.39
N ARG A 166 -12.20 -11.23 9.58
CA ARG A 166 -12.83 -11.71 10.83
C ARG A 166 -12.60 -13.18 11.15
N PRO A 167 -12.71 -14.16 10.21
CA PRO A 167 -12.57 -15.58 10.53
C PRO A 167 -11.18 -16.00 10.99
N VAL A 168 -10.13 -15.37 10.49
CA VAL A 168 -8.73 -15.74 10.81
C VAL A 168 -8.37 -15.41 12.27
N SER A 169 -8.98 -14.37 12.85
CA SER A 169 -8.71 -13.97 14.24
C SER A 169 -9.32 -14.92 15.28
N TYR A 170 -10.32 -15.71 14.91
CA TYR A 170 -10.99 -16.63 15.85
C TYR A 170 -10.43 -18.05 15.82
N THR A 171 -9.77 -18.47 14.75
CA THR A 171 -9.22 -19.84 14.63
C THR A 171 -7.92 -20.05 15.41
N HIS A 172 -7.21 -18.97 15.81
CA HIS A 172 -6.00 -19.07 16.65
C HIS A 172 -6.28 -19.11 18.17
N LEU A 173 -7.53 -18.89 18.58
CA LEU A 173 -7.91 -18.90 20.01
C LEU A 173 -8.38 -20.27 20.53
N THR A 174 -8.46 -21.28 19.68
CA THR A 174 -8.83 -22.65 20.07
C THR A 174 -7.73 -23.66 19.74
N LEU A 175 -6.53 -23.45 20.25
CA LEU A 175 -5.61 -24.57 20.44
C LEU A 175 -6.07 -25.31 21.71
N PRO A 176 -6.47 -26.59 21.62
CA PRO A 176 -6.71 -27.35 22.81
C PRO A 176 -5.40 -27.51 23.56
N THR A 177 -5.36 -27.02 24.78
CA THR A 177 -4.38 -27.44 25.79
C THR A 177 -4.52 -28.94 25.95
N ARG A 178 -3.73 -29.72 25.22
CA ARG A 178 -3.47 -31.10 25.63
C ARG A 178 -2.42 -31.05 26.72
N ALA A 179 -2.92 -31.06 27.94
CA ALA A 179 -2.17 -31.61 29.05
C ALA A 179 -1.82 -33.07 28.73
N GLN A 180 -0.58 -33.39 28.84
CA GLN A 180 0.05 -34.56 29.47
C GLN A 180 1.46 -34.72 28.94
#